data_2782b8b6ff431d336490e3274a1a1092
#
_entry.id   2782b8b6ff431d336490e3274a1a1092
#
_cell.length_a   1.000
_cell.length_b   1.000
_cell.length_c   1.000
_cell.angle_alpha   90.00
_cell.angle_beta   90.00
_cell.angle_gamma   90.00
#
_symmetry.space_group_name_H-M   'P 1'
#
loop_
_entity.id
_entity.type
_entity.pdbx_description
1 polymer ?
#
loop_
_entity_poly.entity_id
_entity_poly.type
_entity_poly.pdbx_seq_one_letter_code
_entity_poly.pdbx_strand_id
1 'polypeptide(L)'
;QDLRRWPRSIGGSGLLARAGVHLRTSVDQIGIPVVIGDVAIHPIPYLEPAVAAGPLGTSERTHAGVLRAAMIRVRATPTDQRHHVVMAHAFVTGGVGSQSERDISVGGVAAVPPSVFGEMAYAALGHLHGPQQVDPHIRYSGSPLAMSFGEVNHRKSSAIVDLSGDEAVVDLVPAPVDRRLAVLRGDLEDLLTSRAHDEAEPAWCQVTLTDPIRPMGAMDRIKGRFPHTLELRFEPQGAPVDLRPYAERLEARTELDVCCDFLTHVRGGAVASEDERA
;
A
#
# COMPACT_ATOMS: atom_id res chain seq x y z
N GLN A 1 5.92 5.18 -8.58
CA GLN A 1 6.67 4.76 -9.77
C GLN A 1 7.21 6.00 -10.44
N ASP A 2 8.54 6.07 -10.57
CA ASP A 2 9.23 7.25 -11.10
C ASP A 2 8.93 7.40 -12.60
N LEU A 3 8.05 8.33 -12.96
CA LEU A 3 7.66 8.65 -14.34
C LEU A 3 8.87 9.00 -15.24
N ARG A 4 10.04 9.31 -14.64
CA ARG A 4 11.30 9.57 -15.38
C ARG A 4 11.90 8.31 -15.98
N ARG A 5 11.48 7.10 -15.58
CA ARG A 5 12.02 5.81 -16.07
C ARG A 5 11.20 5.18 -17.19
N TRP A 6 10.02 5.71 -17.51
CA TRP A 6 9.29 5.20 -18.67
C TRP A 6 9.82 5.91 -19.92
N PRO A 7 10.38 5.17 -20.89
CA PRO A 7 10.88 5.79 -22.10
C PRO A 7 9.74 6.54 -22.79
N ARG A 8 10.01 7.80 -23.17
CA ARG A 8 9.10 8.61 -24.00
C ARG A 8 8.74 7.96 -25.34
N SER A 9 9.32 6.82 -25.63
CA SER A 9 9.20 6.04 -26.85
C SER A 9 8.61 4.66 -26.62
N ILE A 10 7.43 4.55 -25.96
CA ILE A 10 6.58 3.44 -26.36
C ILE A 10 5.94 3.91 -27.67
N GLY A 11 6.71 3.88 -28.77
CA GLY A 11 6.21 4.08 -30.12
C GLY A 11 5.16 3.05 -30.57
N GLY A 12 4.79 2.13 -29.64
CA GLY A 12 3.69 1.18 -29.77
C GLY A 12 2.36 1.64 -29.19
N SER A 13 2.24 2.84 -28.55
CA SER A 13 0.97 3.26 -27.97
C SER A 13 -0.17 3.33 -29.00
N GLY A 14 0.12 3.72 -30.23
CA GLY A 14 -0.83 3.72 -31.33
C GLY A 14 -1.25 2.32 -31.80
N LEU A 15 -0.35 1.35 -31.79
CA LEU A 15 -0.67 -0.06 -32.11
C LEU A 15 -1.49 -0.70 -30.99
N LEU A 16 -1.13 -0.44 -29.74
CA LEU A 16 -1.87 -0.91 -28.58
C LEU A 16 -3.29 -0.31 -28.53
N ALA A 17 -3.45 0.97 -28.85
CA ALA A 17 -4.75 1.62 -28.94
C ALA A 17 -5.66 0.99 -29.98
N ARG A 18 -5.12 0.54 -31.15
CA ARG A 18 -5.87 -0.20 -32.16
C ARG A 18 -6.33 -1.58 -31.65
N ALA A 19 -5.61 -2.17 -30.71
CA ALA A 19 -5.98 -3.40 -30.02
C ALA A 19 -6.86 -3.15 -28.78
N GLY A 20 -7.35 -1.93 -28.57
CA GLY A 20 -8.19 -1.57 -27.42
C GLY A 20 -7.44 -1.34 -26.11
N VAL A 21 -6.10 -1.29 -26.13
CA VAL A 21 -5.28 -1.01 -24.94
C VAL A 21 -4.84 0.46 -24.96
N HIS A 22 -5.34 1.26 -24.04
CA HIS A 22 -5.07 2.68 -23.96
C HIS A 22 -4.11 3.01 -22.81
N LEU A 23 -2.90 3.48 -23.14
CA LEU A 23 -1.91 3.95 -22.19
C LEU A 23 -1.84 5.48 -22.21
N ARG A 24 -1.97 6.10 -21.03
CA ARG A 24 -1.84 7.53 -20.83
C ARG A 24 -0.79 7.79 -19.75
N THR A 25 0.36 8.31 -20.17
CA THR A 25 1.55 8.50 -19.31
C THR A 25 2.04 9.95 -19.29
N SER A 26 1.48 10.81 -20.14
CA SER A 26 1.89 12.22 -20.26
C SER A 26 0.76 13.16 -19.87
N VAL A 27 1.13 14.29 -19.27
CA VAL A 27 0.22 15.40 -18.94
C VAL A 27 -0.48 15.96 -20.20
N ASP A 28 0.19 15.91 -21.37
CA ASP A 28 -0.36 16.39 -22.62
C ASP A 28 -1.53 15.54 -23.15
N GLN A 29 -1.69 14.33 -22.61
CA GLN A 29 -2.79 13.42 -22.96
C GLN A 29 -4.03 13.61 -22.09
N ILE A 30 -3.95 14.44 -21.04
CA ILE A 30 -5.10 14.80 -20.21
C ILE A 30 -6.09 15.63 -21.03
N GLY A 31 -7.35 15.27 -20.97
CA GLY A 31 -8.40 15.84 -21.79
C GLY A 31 -8.66 15.07 -23.11
N ILE A 32 -7.90 14.00 -23.39
CA ILE A 32 -8.16 13.12 -24.54
C ILE A 32 -8.87 11.84 -24.02
N PRO A 33 -10.20 11.78 -24.05
CA PRO A 33 -10.94 10.65 -23.52
C PRO A 33 -10.80 9.38 -24.37
N VAL A 34 -11.05 8.25 -23.75
CA VAL A 34 -11.37 7.00 -24.44
C VAL A 34 -12.88 6.87 -24.44
N VAL A 35 -13.47 6.80 -25.62
CA VAL A 35 -14.92 6.72 -25.79
C VAL A 35 -15.34 5.27 -25.99
N ILE A 36 -16.29 4.82 -25.18
CA ILE A 36 -16.91 3.48 -25.28
C ILE A 36 -18.43 3.68 -25.19
N GLY A 37 -19.12 3.56 -26.32
CA GLY A 37 -20.56 3.84 -26.39
C GLY A 37 -20.87 5.28 -25.97
N ASP A 38 -21.69 5.46 -24.96
CA ASP A 38 -22.09 6.74 -24.40
C ASP A 38 -21.25 7.17 -23.16
N VAL A 39 -20.13 6.50 -22.92
CA VAL A 39 -19.19 6.78 -21.83
C VAL A 39 -17.89 7.39 -22.35
N ALA A 40 -17.52 8.56 -21.83
CA ALA A 40 -16.21 9.16 -22.01
C ALA A 40 -15.33 8.87 -20.77
N ILE A 41 -14.27 8.10 -20.95
CA ILE A 41 -13.32 7.76 -19.89
C ILE A 41 -12.11 8.69 -20.01
N HIS A 42 -11.82 9.44 -18.97
CA HIS A 42 -10.74 10.42 -18.88
C HIS A 42 -9.60 9.90 -18.00
N PRO A 43 -8.55 9.26 -18.56
CA PRO A 43 -7.41 8.79 -17.80
C PRO A 43 -6.50 9.95 -17.41
N ILE A 44 -6.20 10.07 -16.12
CA ILE A 44 -5.23 11.01 -15.57
C ILE A 44 -4.05 10.19 -15.00
N PRO A 45 -2.83 10.34 -15.52
CA PRO A 45 -1.66 9.66 -14.96
C PRO A 45 -1.36 10.18 -13.55
N TYR A 46 -0.54 9.46 -12.78
CA TYR A 46 -0.03 10.00 -11.52
C TYR A 46 0.67 11.35 -11.75
N LEU A 47 0.27 12.35 -11.01
CA LEU A 47 0.75 13.72 -11.12
C LEU A 47 1.67 14.04 -9.94
N GLU A 48 2.99 13.99 -10.18
CA GLU A 48 3.96 14.52 -9.23
C GLU A 48 3.88 16.05 -9.24
N PRO A 49 3.50 16.73 -8.14
CA PRO A 49 3.22 18.16 -8.14
C PRO A 49 4.35 19.02 -8.66
N ALA A 50 5.61 18.70 -8.28
CA ALA A 50 6.78 19.46 -8.71
C ALA A 50 7.01 19.42 -10.23
N VAL A 51 6.57 18.34 -10.89
CA VAL A 51 6.76 18.09 -12.33
C VAL A 51 5.54 18.51 -13.13
N ALA A 52 4.34 18.25 -12.60
CA ALA A 52 3.09 18.41 -13.34
C ALA A 52 2.55 19.86 -13.33
N ALA A 53 2.87 20.67 -12.32
CA ALA A 53 2.32 22.02 -12.16
C ALA A 53 2.61 22.92 -13.38
N GLY A 54 3.85 22.97 -13.86
CA GLY A 54 4.23 23.77 -15.02
C GLY A 54 3.46 23.38 -16.30
N PRO A 55 3.51 22.12 -16.75
CA PRO A 55 2.75 21.64 -17.92
C PRO A 55 1.24 21.82 -17.80
N LEU A 56 0.67 21.78 -16.57
CA LEU A 56 -0.75 22.03 -16.32
C LEU A 56 -1.10 23.53 -16.24
N GLY A 57 -0.12 24.41 -16.21
CA GLY A 57 -0.33 25.85 -16.12
C GLY A 57 -0.82 26.33 -14.76
N THR A 58 -0.50 25.60 -13.68
CA THR A 58 -0.84 26.00 -12.32
C THR A 58 0.39 26.37 -11.50
N SER A 59 0.26 27.36 -10.62
CA SER A 59 1.26 27.71 -9.62
C SER A 59 1.16 26.86 -8.35
N GLU A 60 0.03 26.16 -8.14
CA GLU A 60 -0.19 25.30 -7.00
C GLU A 60 0.57 23.98 -7.15
N ARG A 61 1.67 23.84 -6.40
CA ARG A 61 2.52 22.63 -6.39
C ARG A 61 2.09 21.64 -5.31
N THR A 62 0.78 21.35 -5.23
CA THR A 62 0.18 20.35 -4.33
C THR A 62 -0.56 19.30 -5.13
N HIS A 63 -0.77 18.10 -4.59
CA HIS A 63 -1.56 17.06 -5.27
C HIS A 63 -2.96 17.56 -5.62
N ALA A 64 -3.62 18.29 -4.71
CA ALA A 64 -4.92 18.88 -4.97
C ALA A 64 -4.87 19.93 -6.09
N GLY A 65 -3.84 20.78 -6.11
CA GLY A 65 -3.67 21.82 -7.13
C GLY A 65 -3.47 21.27 -8.53
N VAL A 66 -2.55 20.31 -8.69
CA VAL A 66 -2.28 19.71 -10.01
C VAL A 66 -3.46 18.86 -10.49
N LEU A 67 -4.14 18.15 -9.58
CA LEU A 67 -5.32 17.36 -9.99
C LEU A 67 -6.50 18.25 -10.35
N ARG A 68 -6.71 19.37 -9.64
CA ARG A 68 -7.70 20.39 -10.01
C ARG A 68 -7.44 20.98 -11.40
N ALA A 69 -6.19 21.31 -11.70
CA ALA A 69 -5.80 21.80 -13.03
C ALA A 69 -6.01 20.73 -14.12
N ALA A 70 -5.73 19.45 -13.83
CA ALA A 70 -6.03 18.34 -14.72
C ALA A 70 -7.54 18.21 -14.98
N MET A 71 -8.36 18.31 -13.94
CA MET A 71 -9.83 18.24 -14.07
C MET A 71 -10.42 19.42 -14.84
N ILE A 72 -9.81 20.60 -14.77
CA ILE A 72 -10.20 21.74 -15.64
C ILE A 72 -9.99 21.36 -17.11
N ARG A 73 -8.86 20.71 -17.47
CA ARG A 73 -8.64 20.25 -18.86
C ARG A 73 -9.65 19.17 -19.27
N VAL A 74 -9.97 18.24 -18.37
CA VAL A 74 -10.96 17.19 -18.61
C VAL A 74 -12.31 17.82 -18.93
N ARG A 75 -12.78 18.77 -18.11
CA ARG A 75 -14.07 19.45 -18.30
C ARG A 75 -14.11 20.36 -19.53
N ALA A 76 -12.98 20.89 -19.94
CA ALA A 76 -12.87 21.72 -21.15
C ALA A 76 -12.93 20.90 -22.45
N THR A 77 -12.87 19.57 -22.38
CA THR A 77 -12.91 18.70 -23.55
C THR A 77 -14.37 18.49 -23.98
N PRO A 78 -14.77 18.97 -25.15
CA PRO A 78 -16.12 18.75 -25.65
C PRO A 78 -16.31 17.25 -25.98
N THR A 79 -17.36 16.65 -25.47
CA THR A 79 -17.79 15.30 -25.81
C THR A 79 -19.31 15.23 -25.80
N ASP A 80 -19.88 14.37 -26.62
CA ASP A 80 -21.35 14.15 -26.72
C ASP A 80 -21.80 12.97 -25.85
N GLN A 81 -20.88 12.36 -25.10
CA GLN A 81 -21.19 11.21 -24.27
C GLN A 81 -21.98 11.61 -23.01
N ARG A 82 -22.95 10.78 -22.67
CA ARG A 82 -23.83 10.99 -21.51
C ARG A 82 -23.07 10.89 -20.18
N HIS A 83 -22.14 9.93 -20.08
CA HIS A 83 -21.45 9.64 -18.83
C HIS A 83 -19.96 9.96 -18.93
N HIS A 84 -19.46 10.72 -17.99
CA HIS A 84 -18.05 11.05 -17.84
C HIS A 84 -17.45 10.29 -16.66
N VAL A 85 -16.46 9.46 -16.92
CA VAL A 85 -15.70 8.72 -15.93
C VAL A 85 -14.28 9.25 -15.88
N VAL A 86 -13.76 9.52 -14.70
CA VAL A 86 -12.35 9.84 -14.54
C VAL A 86 -11.62 8.64 -13.90
N MET A 87 -10.41 8.36 -14.38
CA MET A 87 -9.49 7.41 -13.75
C MET A 87 -8.27 8.19 -13.27
N ALA A 88 -7.95 8.12 -11.98
CA ALA A 88 -6.81 8.86 -11.42
C ALA A 88 -6.08 8.05 -10.34
N HIS A 89 -4.82 8.43 -10.08
CA HIS A 89 -4.02 7.86 -9.00
C HIS A 89 -3.73 8.97 -7.99
N ALA A 90 -4.48 8.99 -6.89
CA ALA A 90 -4.42 10.05 -5.89
C ALA A 90 -4.88 9.56 -4.51
N PHE A 91 -4.40 10.20 -3.44
CA PHE A 91 -4.95 10.04 -2.10
C PHE A 91 -6.06 11.06 -1.86
N VAL A 92 -7.29 10.60 -1.74
CA VAL A 92 -8.47 11.44 -1.53
C VAL A 92 -8.84 11.48 -0.05
N THR A 93 -9.17 12.67 0.45
CA THR A 93 -9.61 12.85 1.85
C THR A 93 -10.80 11.94 2.16
N GLY A 94 -10.71 11.21 3.27
CA GLY A 94 -11.68 10.19 3.69
C GLY A 94 -11.26 8.76 3.33
N GLY A 95 -10.24 8.58 2.50
CA GLY A 95 -9.63 7.27 2.26
C GLY A 95 -8.74 6.84 3.45
N VAL A 96 -8.70 5.53 3.70
CA VAL A 96 -7.88 4.90 4.74
C VAL A 96 -6.77 4.11 4.05
N GLY A 97 -5.52 4.50 4.30
CA GLY A 97 -4.34 3.81 3.80
C GLY A 97 -3.93 2.60 4.64
N SER A 98 -3.09 1.74 4.08
CA SER A 98 -2.38 0.67 4.78
C SER A 98 -0.86 0.94 4.80
N GLN A 99 -0.08 0.06 5.42
CA GLN A 99 1.38 0.21 5.48
C GLN A 99 2.09 -0.07 4.14
N SER A 100 1.38 -0.60 3.16
CA SER A 100 1.95 -1.00 1.87
C SER A 100 1.87 0.08 0.79
N GLU A 101 1.05 1.11 0.98
CA GLU A 101 1.03 2.24 0.08
C GLU A 101 2.26 3.14 0.31
N ARG A 102 2.80 3.64 -0.78
CA ARG A 102 3.85 4.65 -0.70
C ARG A 102 3.26 5.91 -0.07
N ASP A 103 3.91 6.40 1.00
CA ASP A 103 3.56 7.70 1.54
C ASP A 103 3.84 8.80 0.50
N ILE A 104 2.78 9.41 0.01
CA ILE A 104 2.84 10.56 -0.91
C ILE A 104 2.67 11.89 -0.17
N SER A 105 2.58 11.85 1.17
CA SER A 105 2.37 13.03 2.04
C SER A 105 3.64 13.81 2.36
N VAL A 106 4.51 14.03 1.37
CA VAL A 106 5.66 14.92 1.58
C VAL A 106 5.16 16.31 1.99
N GLY A 107 5.33 16.63 3.28
CA GLY A 107 4.91 17.93 3.82
C GLY A 107 3.43 18.01 4.29
N GLY A 108 2.73 16.90 4.49
CA GLY A 108 1.39 16.90 5.10
C GLY A 108 0.22 17.37 4.20
N VAL A 109 0.44 17.63 2.92
CA VAL A 109 -0.55 18.19 1.98
C VAL A 109 -0.81 17.24 0.80
N ALA A 110 -0.94 15.94 1.08
CA ALA A 110 -1.12 14.94 0.04
C ALA A 110 -2.59 14.71 -0.35
N ALA A 111 -3.52 14.96 0.56
CA ALA A 111 -4.92 14.63 0.36
C ALA A 111 -5.62 15.57 -0.61
N VAL A 112 -6.34 14.98 -1.54
CA VAL A 112 -7.17 15.67 -2.53
C VAL A 112 -8.61 15.68 -2.02
N PRO A 113 -9.30 16.84 -1.99
CA PRO A 113 -10.71 16.85 -1.60
C PRO A 113 -11.58 16.13 -2.65
N PRO A 114 -12.60 15.35 -2.23
CA PRO A 114 -13.53 14.66 -3.13
C PRO A 114 -14.19 15.59 -4.16
N SER A 115 -14.43 16.85 -3.79
CA SER A 115 -15.05 17.86 -4.65
C SER A 115 -14.28 18.14 -5.95
N VAL A 116 -13.01 17.75 -6.04
CA VAL A 116 -12.20 17.86 -7.28
C VAL A 116 -12.83 17.04 -8.40
N PHE A 117 -13.50 15.93 -8.07
CA PHE A 117 -14.14 15.01 -9.01
C PHE A 117 -15.63 15.30 -9.26
N GLY A 118 -16.16 16.37 -8.65
CA GLY A 118 -17.57 16.77 -8.85
C GLY A 118 -17.96 16.81 -10.33
N GLU A 119 -19.21 16.51 -10.65
CA GLU A 119 -19.81 16.42 -12.00
C GLU A 119 -19.40 15.19 -12.83
N MET A 120 -18.50 14.33 -12.31
CA MET A 120 -18.24 13.04 -12.96
C MET A 120 -19.27 12.00 -12.53
N ALA A 121 -19.74 11.20 -13.49
CA ALA A 121 -20.63 10.08 -13.19
C ALA A 121 -19.94 9.04 -12.29
N TYR A 122 -18.61 8.89 -12.45
CA TYR A 122 -17.81 8.01 -11.60
C TYR A 122 -16.34 8.41 -11.61
N ALA A 123 -15.68 8.28 -10.45
CA ALA A 123 -14.23 8.44 -10.29
C ALA A 123 -13.61 7.12 -9.82
N ALA A 124 -12.91 6.45 -10.73
CA ALA A 124 -12.15 5.23 -10.47
C ALA A 124 -10.75 5.58 -9.99
N LEU A 125 -10.47 5.36 -8.71
CA LEU A 125 -9.22 5.74 -8.08
C LEU A 125 -8.28 4.56 -7.88
N GLY A 126 -6.99 4.78 -8.12
CA GLY A 126 -5.88 3.98 -7.69
C GLY A 126 -5.09 4.68 -6.58
N HIS A 127 -4.17 4.01 -5.98
CA HIS A 127 -3.28 4.33 -4.87
C HIS A 127 -3.56 3.47 -3.64
N LEU A 128 -4.76 3.52 -3.08
CA LEU A 128 -5.10 2.74 -1.89
C LEU A 128 -5.34 1.28 -2.25
N HIS A 129 -4.73 0.38 -1.49
CA HIS A 129 -4.80 -1.07 -1.70
C HIS A 129 -6.06 -1.70 -1.11
N GLY A 130 -6.72 -1.04 -0.16
CA GLY A 130 -8.01 -1.47 0.38
C GLY A 130 -9.16 -1.02 -0.52
N PRO A 131 -10.05 -1.92 -0.98
CA PRO A 131 -11.27 -1.53 -1.68
C PRO A 131 -12.14 -0.66 -0.76
N GLN A 132 -12.48 0.55 -1.19
CA GLN A 132 -13.27 1.47 -0.36
C GLN A 132 -13.99 2.53 -1.19
N GLN A 133 -15.14 2.94 -0.71
CA GLN A 133 -15.89 4.06 -1.23
C GLN A 133 -15.59 5.28 -0.37
N VAL A 134 -15.24 6.39 -1.02
CA VAL A 134 -14.95 7.67 -0.35
C VAL A 134 -16.16 8.60 -0.43
N ASP A 135 -16.87 8.52 -1.55
CA ASP A 135 -18.08 9.29 -1.85
C ASP A 135 -18.99 8.42 -2.74
N PRO A 136 -20.30 8.69 -2.88
CA PRO A 136 -21.20 7.86 -3.70
C PRO A 136 -20.67 7.50 -5.09
N HIS A 137 -19.98 8.44 -5.75
CA HIS A 137 -19.43 8.25 -7.09
C HIS A 137 -17.89 8.15 -7.13
N ILE A 138 -17.19 8.07 -5.97
CA ILE A 138 -15.73 8.04 -5.88
C ILE A 138 -15.29 6.78 -5.13
N ARG A 139 -14.50 5.92 -5.77
CA ARG A 139 -14.12 4.64 -5.22
C ARG A 139 -12.70 4.21 -5.59
N TYR A 140 -12.04 3.55 -4.64
CA TYR A 140 -10.86 2.73 -4.85
C TYR A 140 -11.29 1.27 -5.05
N SER A 141 -10.90 0.66 -6.16
CA SER A 141 -11.09 -0.80 -6.34
C SER A 141 -10.13 -1.62 -5.48
N GLY A 142 -9.06 -1.00 -5.02
CA GLY A 142 -7.99 -1.65 -4.29
C GLY A 142 -6.98 -2.36 -5.19
N SER A 143 -6.00 -3.03 -4.59
CA SER A 143 -5.08 -3.90 -5.33
C SER A 143 -5.70 -5.29 -5.55
N PRO A 144 -5.39 -5.96 -6.67
CA PRO A 144 -5.95 -7.30 -6.97
C PRO A 144 -5.46 -8.38 -6.01
N LEU A 145 -4.29 -8.18 -5.41
CA LEU A 145 -3.65 -9.08 -4.45
C LEU A 145 -3.25 -8.31 -3.19
N ALA A 146 -3.11 -9.00 -2.08
CA ALA A 146 -2.49 -8.43 -0.88
C ALA A 146 -0.99 -8.26 -1.11
N MET A 147 -0.48 -7.04 -0.90
CA MET A 147 0.92 -6.66 -1.15
C MET A 147 1.77 -6.70 0.12
N SER A 148 1.15 -6.75 1.29
CA SER A 148 1.84 -6.85 2.59
C SER A 148 0.96 -7.49 3.65
N PHE A 149 1.56 -7.88 4.77
CA PHE A 149 0.83 -8.38 5.93
C PHE A 149 -0.08 -7.32 6.60
N GLY A 150 0.16 -6.03 6.38
CA GLY A 150 -0.76 -4.97 6.79
C GLY A 150 -2.13 -5.04 6.11
N GLU A 151 -2.25 -5.82 5.03
CA GLU A 151 -3.48 -6.00 4.27
C GLU A 151 -4.22 -7.32 4.58
N VAL A 152 -3.83 -8.02 5.66
CA VAL A 152 -4.41 -9.32 6.05
C VAL A 152 -5.94 -9.30 6.16
N ASN A 153 -6.52 -8.16 6.53
CA ASN A 153 -7.96 -7.96 6.68
C ASN A 153 -8.64 -7.43 5.41
N HIS A 154 -7.89 -7.13 4.34
CA HIS A 154 -8.47 -6.64 3.11
C HIS A 154 -9.17 -7.77 2.33
N ARG A 155 -10.41 -7.52 1.94
CA ARG A 155 -11.13 -8.37 0.98
C ARG A 155 -10.90 -7.82 -0.41
N LYS A 156 -9.98 -8.43 -1.15
CA LYS A 156 -9.64 -7.99 -2.51
C LYS A 156 -10.79 -8.24 -3.46
N SER A 157 -11.05 -7.28 -4.35
CA SER A 157 -12.17 -7.33 -5.29
C SER A 157 -11.89 -6.51 -6.53
N SER A 158 -12.66 -6.77 -7.58
CA SER A 158 -12.82 -5.88 -8.73
C SER A 158 -14.18 -5.18 -8.62
N ALA A 159 -14.23 -3.92 -9.02
CA ALA A 159 -15.48 -3.18 -9.09
C ALA A 159 -16.04 -3.23 -10.52
N ILE A 160 -17.25 -3.75 -10.68
CA ILE A 160 -18.03 -3.61 -11.91
C ILE A 160 -18.93 -2.40 -11.73
N VAL A 161 -18.86 -1.47 -12.68
CA VAL A 161 -19.61 -0.21 -12.61
C VAL A 161 -20.64 -0.18 -13.75
N ASP A 162 -21.91 -0.16 -13.39
CA ASP A 162 -23.01 0.00 -14.33
C ASP A 162 -23.42 1.49 -14.38
N LEU A 163 -23.38 2.05 -15.57
CA LEU A 163 -23.74 3.43 -15.88
C LEU A 163 -25.00 3.53 -16.77
N SER A 164 -25.80 2.48 -16.86
CA SER A 164 -27.01 2.47 -17.69
C SER A 164 -28.11 3.40 -17.15
N GLY A 165 -28.11 3.67 -15.84
CA GLY A 165 -29.01 4.60 -15.15
C GLY A 165 -28.47 6.02 -15.06
N ASP A 166 -29.12 6.83 -14.22
CA ASP A 166 -28.67 8.20 -13.91
C ASP A 166 -27.55 8.22 -12.86
N GLU A 167 -27.50 7.20 -12.02
CA GLU A 167 -26.44 7.02 -11.01
C GLU A 167 -25.60 5.76 -11.31
N ALA A 168 -24.34 5.80 -10.93
CA ALA A 168 -23.44 4.66 -11.04
C ALA A 168 -23.81 3.59 -10.01
N VAL A 169 -24.07 2.37 -10.46
CA VAL A 169 -24.27 1.19 -9.61
C VAL A 169 -22.99 0.36 -9.61
N VAL A 170 -22.50 -0.01 -8.42
CA VAL A 170 -21.23 -0.70 -8.29
C VAL A 170 -21.38 -2.04 -7.59
N ASP A 171 -21.04 -3.10 -8.32
CA ASP A 171 -20.94 -4.47 -7.79
C ASP A 171 -19.49 -4.86 -7.55
N LEU A 172 -19.21 -5.40 -6.36
CA LEU A 172 -17.90 -5.89 -6.01
C LEU A 172 -17.79 -7.39 -6.23
N VAL A 173 -16.94 -7.77 -7.18
CA VAL A 173 -16.62 -9.18 -7.46
C VAL A 173 -15.36 -9.56 -6.67
N PRO A 174 -15.44 -10.51 -5.71
CA PRO A 174 -14.28 -10.93 -4.95
C PRO A 174 -13.15 -11.43 -5.86
N ALA A 175 -11.93 -10.99 -5.59
CA ALA A 175 -10.75 -11.52 -6.27
C ALA A 175 -10.44 -12.94 -5.78
N PRO A 176 -10.01 -13.85 -6.67
CA PRO A 176 -9.55 -15.16 -6.24
C PRO A 176 -8.30 -15.03 -5.36
N VAL A 177 -8.29 -15.74 -4.24
CA VAL A 177 -7.17 -15.77 -3.30
C VAL A 177 -6.64 -17.20 -3.26
N ASP A 178 -5.47 -17.42 -3.84
CA ASP A 178 -4.81 -18.73 -3.85
C ASP A 178 -4.41 -19.14 -2.41
N ARG A 179 -3.78 -18.20 -1.69
CA ARG A 179 -3.34 -18.40 -0.31
C ARG A 179 -3.54 -17.13 0.50
N ARG A 180 -4.23 -17.26 1.62
CA ARG A 180 -4.48 -16.13 2.54
C ARG A 180 -3.20 -15.69 3.25
N LEU A 181 -3.19 -14.47 3.75
CA LEU A 181 -2.20 -13.99 4.70
C LEU A 181 -2.66 -14.27 6.13
N ALA A 182 -1.71 -14.54 7.03
CA ALA A 182 -1.94 -14.64 8.46
C ALA A 182 -0.82 -13.89 9.21
N VAL A 183 -1.21 -13.19 10.27
CA VAL A 183 -0.28 -12.54 11.21
C VAL A 183 -0.45 -13.24 12.55
N LEU A 184 0.62 -13.87 13.01
CA LEU A 184 0.67 -14.61 14.26
C LEU A 184 1.56 -13.90 15.26
N ARG A 185 1.14 -13.86 16.53
CA ARG A 185 1.89 -13.26 17.61
C ARG A 185 1.71 -14.07 18.88
N GLY A 186 2.79 -14.52 19.49
CA GLY A 186 2.78 -15.32 20.70
C GLY A 186 4.16 -15.85 21.04
N ASP A 187 4.28 -16.55 22.16
CA ASP A 187 5.46 -17.35 22.42
C ASP A 187 5.50 -18.61 21.52
N LEU A 188 6.71 -19.11 21.32
CA LEU A 188 6.91 -20.20 20.37
C LEU A 188 6.09 -21.44 20.70
N GLU A 189 5.97 -21.80 21.98
CA GLU A 189 5.27 -23.02 22.38
C GLU A 189 3.75 -22.88 22.18
N ASP A 190 3.17 -21.72 22.51
CA ASP A 190 1.76 -21.45 22.22
C ASP A 190 1.49 -21.49 20.71
N LEU A 191 2.32 -20.85 19.90
CA LEU A 191 2.16 -20.89 18.46
C LEU A 191 2.27 -22.29 17.87
N LEU A 192 3.07 -23.17 18.46
CA LEU A 192 3.25 -24.54 17.98
C LEU A 192 2.14 -25.51 18.44
N THR A 193 1.47 -25.24 19.56
CA THR A 193 0.55 -26.20 20.18
C THR A 193 -0.91 -25.77 20.20
N SER A 194 -1.19 -24.47 20.23
CA SER A 194 -2.55 -23.95 20.33
C SER A 194 -3.35 -24.15 19.05
N ARG A 195 -4.56 -24.74 19.19
CA ARG A 195 -5.51 -24.90 18.07
C ARG A 195 -6.08 -23.58 17.53
N ALA A 196 -5.92 -22.51 18.25
CA ALA A 196 -6.36 -21.19 17.79
C ALA A 196 -5.68 -20.76 16.48
N HIS A 197 -4.56 -21.39 16.13
CA HIS A 197 -3.75 -21.06 14.95
C HIS A 197 -3.90 -22.07 13.79
N ASP A 198 -4.77 -23.08 13.89
CA ASP A 198 -4.93 -24.14 12.88
C ASP A 198 -5.27 -23.55 11.49
N GLU A 199 -6.10 -22.52 11.42
CA GLU A 199 -6.48 -21.86 10.16
C GLU A 199 -5.32 -21.15 9.46
N ALA A 200 -4.24 -20.86 10.17
CA ALA A 200 -3.06 -20.19 9.62
C ALA A 200 -2.05 -21.18 8.99
N GLU A 201 -2.16 -22.48 9.24
CA GLU A 201 -1.21 -23.46 8.72
C GLU A 201 -1.04 -23.43 7.18
N PRO A 202 -2.12 -23.32 6.38
CA PRO A 202 -2.01 -23.21 4.94
C PRO A 202 -1.69 -21.79 4.45
N ALA A 203 -1.63 -20.77 5.33
CA ALA A 203 -1.49 -19.37 4.96
C ALA A 203 -0.03 -18.94 4.75
N TRP A 204 0.18 -17.84 4.01
CA TRP A 204 1.42 -17.06 4.09
C TRP A 204 1.49 -16.38 5.46
N CYS A 205 2.47 -16.72 6.29
CA CYS A 205 2.54 -16.25 7.67
C CYS A 205 3.64 -15.20 7.89
N GLN A 206 3.28 -14.14 8.62
CA GLN A 206 4.20 -13.31 9.38
C GLN A 206 4.07 -13.69 10.84
N VAL A 207 5.16 -14.09 11.46
CA VAL A 207 5.19 -14.55 12.86
C VAL A 207 6.00 -13.59 13.70
N THR A 208 5.44 -13.15 14.83
CA THR A 208 6.15 -12.35 15.84
C THR A 208 6.24 -13.14 17.13
N LEU A 209 7.45 -13.57 17.49
CA LEU A 209 7.72 -14.26 18.75
C LEU A 209 7.83 -13.26 19.90
N THR A 210 7.18 -13.59 21.00
CA THR A 210 7.15 -12.78 22.24
C THR A 210 7.91 -13.40 23.40
N ASP A 211 8.58 -14.53 23.16
CA ASP A 211 9.41 -15.20 24.15
C ASP A 211 10.40 -14.21 24.79
N PRO A 212 10.63 -14.24 26.11
CA PRO A 212 11.57 -13.34 26.77
C PRO A 212 13.02 -13.53 26.29
N ILE A 213 13.36 -14.75 25.86
CA ILE A 213 14.66 -15.11 25.27
C ILE A 213 14.41 -15.67 23.89
N ARG A 214 15.19 -15.24 22.90
CA ARG A 214 15.05 -15.71 21.51
C ARG A 214 15.25 -17.22 21.41
N PRO A 215 14.23 -18.01 21.01
CA PRO A 215 14.36 -19.45 20.91
C PRO A 215 15.35 -19.86 19.81
N MET A 216 16.15 -20.88 20.08
CA MET A 216 17.05 -21.47 19.09
C MET A 216 16.24 -22.22 18.02
N GLY A 217 16.70 -22.10 16.76
CA GLY A 217 16.03 -22.78 15.62
C GLY A 217 14.58 -22.36 15.40
N ALA A 218 14.19 -21.17 15.86
CA ALA A 218 12.81 -20.69 15.86
C ALA A 218 12.16 -20.78 14.48
N MET A 219 12.86 -20.35 13.41
CA MET A 219 12.30 -20.41 12.05
C MET A 219 11.99 -21.82 11.59
N ASP A 220 12.89 -22.79 11.87
CA ASP A 220 12.68 -24.18 11.47
C ASP A 220 11.52 -24.83 12.25
N ARG A 221 11.43 -24.52 13.55
CA ARG A 221 10.31 -24.97 14.40
C ARG A 221 8.98 -24.38 13.94
N ILE A 222 8.93 -23.09 13.64
CA ILE A 222 7.72 -22.43 13.11
C ILE A 222 7.35 -23.02 11.76
N LYS A 223 8.29 -23.23 10.84
CA LYS A 223 8.03 -23.83 9.53
C LYS A 223 7.59 -25.30 9.62
N GLY A 224 7.88 -25.98 10.71
CA GLY A 224 7.34 -27.32 10.99
C GLY A 224 5.81 -27.35 11.06
N ARG A 225 5.17 -26.30 11.58
CA ARG A 225 3.73 -26.14 11.64
C ARG A 225 3.18 -25.21 10.55
N PHE A 226 3.84 -24.07 10.31
CA PHE A 226 3.45 -23.04 9.35
C PHE A 226 4.47 -23.00 8.20
N PRO A 227 4.41 -23.94 7.25
CA PRO A 227 5.44 -24.16 6.23
C PRO A 227 5.64 -22.94 5.31
N HIS A 228 4.62 -22.09 5.21
CA HIS A 228 4.63 -20.90 4.36
C HIS A 228 4.94 -19.61 5.12
N THR A 229 5.70 -19.71 6.22
CA THR A 229 6.19 -18.52 6.94
C THR A 229 7.20 -17.76 6.09
N LEU A 230 6.88 -16.51 5.82
CA LEU A 230 7.72 -15.58 5.05
C LEU A 230 8.57 -14.68 5.93
N GLU A 231 8.05 -14.32 7.10
CA GLU A 231 8.70 -13.37 8.01
C GLU A 231 8.60 -13.86 9.45
N LEU A 232 9.74 -13.78 10.17
CA LEU A 232 9.83 -14.05 11.60
C LEU A 232 10.44 -12.85 12.29
N ARG A 233 9.65 -12.24 13.17
CA ARG A 233 10.06 -11.13 14.05
C ARG A 233 10.26 -11.61 15.47
N PHE A 234 11.00 -10.85 16.23
CA PHE A 234 11.19 -11.12 17.65
C PHE A 234 10.96 -9.83 18.44
N GLU A 235 9.95 -9.83 19.30
CA GLU A 235 9.52 -8.72 20.14
C GLU A 235 9.26 -9.25 21.56
N PRO A 236 10.31 -9.39 22.40
CA PRO A 236 10.21 -10.00 23.71
C PRO A 236 9.28 -9.21 24.63
N GLN A 237 8.39 -9.92 25.34
CA GLN A 237 7.56 -9.30 26.37
C GLN A 237 8.36 -9.06 27.63
N GLY A 238 8.23 -7.84 28.21
CA GLY A 238 8.84 -7.48 29.50
C GLY A 238 10.31 -7.07 29.46
N ALA A 239 10.95 -7.02 28.29
CA ALA A 239 12.27 -6.43 28.19
C ALA A 239 12.17 -4.90 28.34
N PRO A 240 12.89 -4.28 29.28
CA PRO A 240 12.99 -2.83 29.31
C PRO A 240 13.70 -2.38 28.02
N VAL A 241 13.01 -1.61 27.18
CA VAL A 241 13.64 -0.97 26.02
C VAL A 241 14.54 0.14 26.54
N ASP A 242 15.82 -0.16 26.70
CA ASP A 242 16.83 0.88 26.94
C ASP A 242 17.10 1.59 25.61
N LEU A 243 16.43 2.72 25.41
CA LEU A 243 16.46 3.53 24.18
C LEU A 243 17.79 4.30 23.98
N ARG A 244 18.76 4.17 24.90
CA ARG A 244 20.05 4.85 24.75
C ARG A 244 20.86 4.21 23.62
N PRO A 245 21.48 5.02 22.72
CA PRO A 245 22.37 4.52 21.68
C PRO A 245 23.48 3.63 22.28
N TYR A 246 23.74 2.50 21.62
CA TYR A 246 24.78 1.54 22.09
C TYR A 246 26.15 2.19 22.31
N ALA A 247 26.49 3.20 21.53
CA ALA A 247 27.73 3.97 21.65
C ALA A 247 27.87 4.70 23.01
N GLU A 248 26.76 5.19 23.60
CA GLU A 248 26.81 5.87 24.91
C GLU A 248 27.02 4.92 26.10
N ARG A 249 26.84 3.60 25.87
CA ARG A 249 27.05 2.56 26.89
C ARG A 249 28.47 2.05 26.95
N LEU A 250 29.30 2.36 25.94
CA LEU A 250 30.68 1.86 25.83
C LEU A 250 31.72 2.70 26.57
N GLU A 251 31.34 3.91 26.97
CA GLU A 251 32.29 4.78 27.73
C GLU A 251 32.56 4.22 29.12
N ALA A 252 33.81 3.79 29.36
CA ALA A 252 34.37 3.30 30.63
C ALA A 252 34.10 1.83 31.05
N ARG A 253 33.97 0.88 30.10
CA ARG A 253 33.75 -0.54 30.40
C ARG A 253 34.88 -1.42 29.87
N THR A 254 35.07 -2.58 30.54
CA THR A 254 36.00 -3.61 30.07
C THR A 254 35.42 -4.33 28.83
N GLU A 255 36.29 -4.98 28.05
CA GLU A 255 35.86 -5.79 26.89
C GLU A 255 34.87 -6.89 27.32
N LEU A 256 35.07 -7.48 28.50
CA LEU A 256 34.18 -8.49 29.07
C LEU A 256 32.79 -7.91 29.39
N ASP A 257 32.75 -6.70 29.97
CA ASP A 257 31.48 -6.03 30.28
C ASP A 257 30.70 -5.72 28.97
N VAL A 258 31.43 -5.33 27.92
CA VAL A 258 30.83 -5.08 26.59
C VAL A 258 30.25 -6.37 26.02
N CYS A 259 30.94 -7.50 26.12
CA CYS A 259 30.45 -8.80 25.68
C CYS A 259 29.24 -9.25 26.51
N CYS A 260 29.27 -9.09 27.81
CA CYS A 260 28.13 -9.42 28.69
C CYS A 260 26.91 -8.55 28.43
N ASP A 261 27.11 -7.25 28.17
CA ASP A 261 26.03 -6.34 27.80
C ASP A 261 25.44 -6.69 26.43
N PHE A 262 26.28 -7.04 25.47
CA PHE A 262 25.82 -7.52 24.16
C PHE A 262 24.96 -8.79 24.29
N LEU A 263 25.43 -9.77 25.10
CA LEU A 263 24.65 -10.97 25.39
C LEU A 263 23.30 -10.63 26.04
N THR A 264 23.32 -9.72 27.02
CA THR A 264 22.10 -9.24 27.69
C THR A 264 21.15 -8.54 26.72
N HIS A 265 21.68 -7.72 25.81
CA HIS A 265 20.91 -7.03 24.79
C HIS A 265 20.28 -8.01 23.78
N VAL A 266 21.05 -8.95 23.26
CA VAL A 266 20.58 -9.95 22.28
C VAL A 266 19.58 -10.92 22.89
N ARG A 267 19.67 -11.18 24.19
CA ARG A 267 18.77 -12.07 24.96
C ARG A 267 17.55 -11.36 25.55
N GLY A 268 17.35 -10.08 25.24
CA GLY A 268 16.20 -9.34 25.72
C GLY A 268 16.21 -9.09 27.24
N GLY A 269 17.38 -8.90 27.85
CA GLY A 269 17.54 -8.54 29.25
C GLY A 269 18.07 -9.69 30.15
N ALA A 270 18.24 -10.91 29.67
CA ALA A 270 18.82 -12.01 30.42
C ALA A 270 20.35 -11.82 30.53
N VAL A 271 20.86 -11.63 31.75
CA VAL A 271 22.26 -11.42 32.02
C VAL A 271 23.11 -12.68 31.73
N ALA A 272 24.39 -12.48 31.38
CA ALA A 272 25.33 -13.57 31.20
C ALA A 272 25.50 -14.39 32.50
N SER A 273 25.51 -15.72 32.39
CA SER A 273 25.79 -16.65 33.53
C SER A 273 27.22 -16.53 34.02
N GLU A 274 27.49 -17.07 35.19
CA GLU A 274 28.88 -17.11 35.76
C GLU A 274 29.86 -17.83 34.84
N ASP A 275 29.43 -18.94 34.22
CA ASP A 275 30.24 -19.72 33.27
C ASP A 275 30.53 -18.96 31.96
N GLU A 276 29.66 -18.05 31.58
CA GLU A 276 29.83 -17.21 30.37
C GLU A 276 30.70 -15.96 30.64
N ARG A 277 30.96 -15.67 31.92
CA ARG A 277 31.85 -14.56 32.36
C ARG A 277 33.26 -15.02 32.62
N ALA A 278 33.48 -16.33 32.76
CA ALA A 278 34.78 -16.93 32.94
C ALA A 278 35.53 -17.09 31.62
#